data_ae371fb79900e81e3248650a70c758b1
#
_entry.id   ae371fb79900e81e3248650a70c758b1
#
_cell.length_a   1.000
_cell.length_b   1.000
_cell.length_c   1.000
_cell.angle_alpha   90.00
_cell.angle_beta   90.00
_cell.angle_gamma   90.00
#
_symmetry.space_group_name_H-M   'P 1'
#
loop_
_entity.id
_entity.type
_entity.pdbx_description
1 polymer ?
#
loop_
_entity_poly.entity_id
_entity_poly.type
_entity_poly.pdbx_seq_one_letter_code
_entity_poly.pdbx_strand_id
1 'polypeptide(L)'
;MTEQERFIDNGDDTLTDTRYNVMWLKHDSYQVKGKWCSWKGANKFVEKLNEEKFAGYDDWRLPKKSEARNLYEHESKNTDFNGDIVHIDLKFPEGCGFTYWCDEEKGINAMAYNFYSDRAYLVRRKTKDDGFMSCRPVRSS
;
A
#
# COMPACT_ATOMS: atom_id res chain seq x y z
N MET A 1 -21.70 2.18 -24.34
CA MET A 1 -21.58 2.49 -22.90
C MET A 1 -20.21 2.08 -22.42
N THR A 2 -19.47 3.03 -21.90
CA THR A 2 -18.14 2.75 -21.36
C THR A 2 -18.25 2.46 -19.88
N GLU A 3 -17.63 1.35 -19.46
CA GLU A 3 -17.52 1.05 -18.05
C GLU A 3 -16.55 2.04 -17.41
N GLN A 4 -16.89 2.52 -16.24
CA GLN A 4 -16.00 3.36 -15.46
C GLN A 4 -14.86 2.50 -14.91
N GLU A 5 -13.62 2.91 -15.12
CA GLU A 5 -12.47 2.23 -14.56
C GLU A 5 -12.50 2.37 -13.04
N ARG A 6 -12.12 1.31 -12.35
CA ARG A 6 -12.05 1.32 -10.90
C ARG A 6 -11.03 2.34 -10.40
N PHE A 7 -9.83 2.34 -10.99
CA PHE A 7 -8.76 3.24 -10.59
C PHE A 7 -8.56 4.36 -11.59
N ILE A 8 -8.49 5.59 -11.10
CA ILE A 8 -8.22 6.78 -11.89
C ILE A 8 -6.85 7.31 -11.50
N ASP A 9 -5.96 7.49 -12.49
CA ASP A 9 -4.66 8.11 -12.28
C ASP A 9 -4.84 9.62 -12.23
N ASN A 10 -4.54 10.22 -11.08
CA ASN A 10 -4.75 11.65 -10.85
C ASN A 10 -3.62 12.53 -11.40
N GLY A 11 -2.53 11.93 -11.89
CA GLY A 11 -1.42 12.68 -12.47
C GLY A 11 -0.47 13.30 -11.46
N ASP A 12 -0.65 12.99 -10.18
CA ASP A 12 0.17 13.54 -9.08
C ASP A 12 0.78 12.43 -8.20
N ASP A 13 0.96 11.25 -8.80
CA ASP A 13 1.48 10.05 -8.14
C ASP A 13 0.49 9.44 -7.14
N THR A 14 -0.82 9.66 -7.38
CA THR A 14 -1.90 9.02 -6.64
C THR A 14 -2.90 8.39 -7.59
N LEU A 15 -3.59 7.35 -7.10
CA LEU A 15 -4.70 6.70 -7.82
C LEU A 15 -5.94 6.73 -6.94
N THR A 16 -7.07 7.13 -7.51
CA THR A 16 -8.35 7.09 -6.80
C THR A 16 -9.05 5.77 -7.11
N ASP A 17 -9.43 5.05 -6.06
CA ASP A 17 -10.27 3.85 -6.16
C ASP A 17 -11.73 4.30 -6.11
N THR A 18 -12.41 4.26 -7.25
CA THR A 18 -13.81 4.72 -7.35
C THR A 18 -14.79 3.73 -6.73
N ARG A 19 -14.37 2.47 -6.53
CA ARG A 19 -15.24 1.46 -5.94
C ARG A 19 -15.39 1.65 -4.42
N TYR A 20 -14.30 2.03 -3.75
CA TYR A 20 -14.28 2.14 -2.29
C TYR A 20 -14.07 3.57 -1.78
N ASN A 21 -13.97 4.54 -2.69
CA ASN A 21 -13.81 5.96 -2.35
C ASN A 21 -12.58 6.22 -1.47
N VAL A 22 -11.46 5.69 -1.88
CA VAL A 22 -10.15 5.93 -1.23
C VAL A 22 -9.14 6.31 -2.29
N MET A 23 -8.08 6.96 -1.85
CA MET A 23 -6.97 7.36 -2.71
C MET A 23 -5.70 6.69 -2.19
N TRP A 24 -4.98 6.03 -3.09
CA TRP A 24 -3.75 5.31 -2.77
C TRP A 24 -2.55 6.03 -3.36
N LEU A 25 -1.40 5.93 -2.70
CA LEU A 25 -0.15 6.29 -3.36
C LEU A 25 0.07 5.35 -4.54
N LYS A 26 0.46 5.92 -5.67
CA LYS A 26 0.73 5.14 -6.87
C LYS A 26 1.96 4.26 -6.70
N HIS A 27 3.00 4.79 -6.04
CA HIS A 27 4.22 4.04 -5.69
C HIS A 27 4.23 3.75 -4.20
N ASP A 28 4.60 2.54 -3.82
CA ASP A 28 4.71 2.18 -2.39
C ASP A 28 6.05 2.65 -1.81
N SER A 29 6.24 2.43 -0.50
CA SER A 29 7.44 2.90 0.21
C SER A 29 8.73 2.28 -0.35
N TYR A 30 8.69 1.03 -0.80
CA TYR A 30 9.86 0.39 -1.40
C TYR A 30 10.21 1.05 -2.73
N GLN A 31 9.21 1.33 -3.57
CA GLN A 31 9.43 1.98 -4.85
C GLN A 31 9.98 3.40 -4.70
N VAL A 32 9.55 4.11 -3.65
CA VAL A 32 10.01 5.49 -3.38
C VAL A 32 11.40 5.50 -2.77
N LYS A 33 11.67 4.63 -1.78
CA LYS A 33 12.89 4.66 -0.96
C LYS A 33 13.97 3.68 -1.42
N GLY A 34 13.59 2.63 -2.13
CA GLY A 34 14.50 1.56 -2.50
C GLY A 34 14.91 0.67 -1.33
N LYS A 35 14.17 0.69 -0.23
CA LYS A 35 14.45 -0.12 0.95
C LYS A 35 13.16 -0.49 1.69
N TRP A 36 13.26 -1.56 2.47
CA TRP A 36 12.15 -2.07 3.27
C TRP A 36 12.00 -1.24 4.55
N CYS A 37 10.84 -1.33 5.19
CA CYS A 37 10.59 -0.56 6.40
C CYS A 37 9.90 -1.40 7.48
N SER A 38 10.23 -1.11 8.75
CA SER A 38 9.50 -1.62 9.90
C SER A 38 8.17 -0.87 10.02
N TRP A 39 7.32 -1.30 10.95
CA TRP A 39 6.05 -0.60 11.19
C TRP A 39 6.29 0.85 11.63
N LYS A 40 7.29 1.09 12.48
CA LYS A 40 7.68 2.44 12.87
C LYS A 40 8.15 3.26 11.65
N GLY A 41 8.93 2.63 10.78
CA GLY A 41 9.39 3.27 9.54
C GLY A 41 8.24 3.61 8.61
N ALA A 42 7.24 2.73 8.52
CA ALA A 42 6.04 2.98 7.73
C ALA A 42 5.26 4.19 8.27
N ASN A 43 5.11 4.29 9.60
CA ASN A 43 4.44 5.44 10.22
C ASN A 43 5.22 6.73 10.00
N LYS A 44 6.55 6.68 10.04
CA LYS A 44 7.39 7.86 9.73
C LYS A 44 7.25 8.29 8.29
N PHE A 45 7.14 7.33 7.37
CA PHE A 45 6.90 7.62 5.96
C PHE A 45 5.59 8.38 5.78
N VAL A 46 4.54 7.93 6.46
CA VAL A 46 3.23 8.61 6.45
C VAL A 46 3.32 10.01 7.03
N GLU A 47 4.00 10.16 8.18
CA GLU A 47 4.17 11.48 8.82
C GLU A 47 4.85 12.46 7.86
N LYS A 48 5.87 12.01 7.15
CA LYS A 48 6.59 12.86 6.20
C LYS A 48 5.69 13.28 5.04
N LEU A 49 4.87 12.38 4.51
CA LEU A 49 3.91 12.72 3.46
C LEU A 49 2.97 13.84 3.92
N ASN A 50 2.50 13.76 5.17
CA ASN A 50 1.59 14.75 5.72
C ASN A 50 2.27 16.09 6.00
N GLU A 51 3.50 16.07 6.48
CA GLU A 51 4.30 17.29 6.67
C GLU A 51 4.52 18.02 5.36
N GLU A 52 4.81 17.27 4.29
CA GLU A 52 5.05 17.81 2.95
C GLU A 52 3.77 18.09 2.19
N LYS A 53 2.62 17.71 2.75
CA LYS A 53 1.30 17.79 2.11
C LYS A 53 1.32 17.17 0.71
N PHE A 54 1.77 15.91 0.66
CA PHE A 54 1.93 15.18 -0.59
C PHE A 54 0.62 15.19 -1.39
N ALA A 55 0.71 15.52 -2.68
CA ALA A 55 -0.44 15.68 -3.58
C ALA A 55 -1.48 16.69 -3.08
N GLY A 56 -1.09 17.57 -2.13
CA GLY A 56 -1.97 18.58 -1.56
C GLY A 56 -2.76 18.13 -0.33
N TYR A 57 -2.46 16.96 0.21
CA TYR A 57 -3.21 16.39 1.35
C TYR A 57 -2.32 16.13 2.54
N ASP A 58 -2.87 16.30 3.74
CA ASP A 58 -2.15 16.07 5.00
C ASP A 58 -2.83 15.02 5.89
N ASP A 59 -3.64 14.15 5.28
CA ASP A 59 -4.40 13.11 5.98
C ASP A 59 -4.07 11.69 5.47
N TRP A 60 -2.86 11.49 4.96
CA TRP A 60 -2.36 10.18 4.59
C TRP A 60 -2.22 9.30 5.84
N ARG A 61 -2.47 8.01 5.69
CA ARG A 61 -2.41 7.05 6.80
C ARG A 61 -2.09 5.66 6.27
N LEU A 62 -1.74 4.76 7.18
CA LEU A 62 -1.64 3.34 6.82
C LEU A 62 -3.06 2.80 6.59
N PRO A 63 -3.22 1.82 5.70
CA PRO A 63 -4.53 1.25 5.43
C PRO A 63 -5.03 0.41 6.60
N LYS A 64 -6.35 0.32 6.72
CA LYS A 64 -6.99 -0.68 7.56
C LYS A 64 -6.86 -2.02 6.86
N LYS A 65 -6.93 -3.11 7.63
CA LYS A 65 -6.92 -4.47 7.07
C LYS A 65 -7.96 -4.64 5.96
N SER A 66 -9.17 -4.11 6.18
CA SER A 66 -10.26 -4.18 5.21
C SER A 66 -9.93 -3.44 3.92
N GLU A 67 -9.24 -2.30 4.02
CA GLU A 67 -8.83 -1.53 2.84
C GLU A 67 -7.77 -2.26 2.03
N ALA A 68 -6.81 -2.89 2.70
CA ALA A 68 -5.80 -3.69 2.02
C ALA A 68 -6.45 -4.88 1.31
N ARG A 69 -7.42 -5.53 1.97
CA ARG A 69 -8.18 -6.62 1.36
C ARG A 69 -8.94 -6.14 0.11
N ASN A 70 -9.51 -4.94 0.17
CA ASN A 70 -10.23 -4.37 -0.97
C ASN A 70 -9.30 -4.01 -2.13
N LEU A 71 -8.02 -3.76 -1.85
CA LEU A 71 -7.02 -3.48 -2.87
C LEU A 71 -6.60 -4.75 -3.62
N TYR A 72 -6.64 -5.90 -2.96
CA TYR A 72 -6.30 -7.18 -3.57
C TYR A 72 -7.30 -7.53 -4.66
N GLU A 73 -6.80 -7.90 -5.84
CA GLU A 73 -7.63 -8.36 -6.96
C GLU A 73 -7.05 -9.66 -7.53
N HIS A 74 -7.75 -10.76 -7.30
CA HIS A 74 -7.31 -12.09 -7.73
C HIS A 74 -7.01 -12.15 -9.24
N GLU A 75 -7.82 -11.48 -10.05
CA GLU A 75 -7.69 -11.51 -11.50
C GLU A 75 -6.54 -10.64 -12.04
N SER A 76 -6.05 -9.72 -11.23
CA SER A 76 -4.96 -8.85 -11.63
C SER A 76 -3.61 -9.54 -11.43
N LYS A 77 -2.70 -9.39 -12.40
CA LYS A 77 -1.38 -10.02 -12.36
C LYS A 77 -0.32 -8.96 -12.63
N ASN A 78 -0.03 -8.19 -11.60
CA ASN A 78 1.08 -7.24 -11.61
C ASN A 78 2.35 -7.98 -11.16
N THR A 79 3.49 -7.33 -11.19
CA THR A 79 4.75 -7.92 -10.75
C THR A 79 5.39 -7.10 -9.66
N ASP A 80 6.01 -7.79 -8.70
CA ASP A 80 6.69 -7.16 -7.59
C ASP A 80 8.17 -6.87 -7.92
N PHE A 81 8.91 -6.43 -6.91
CA PHE A 81 10.34 -6.08 -7.02
C PHE A 81 11.21 -7.21 -7.55
N ASN A 82 10.78 -8.47 -7.36
CA ASN A 82 11.52 -9.67 -7.76
C ASN A 82 10.97 -10.30 -9.04
N GLY A 83 9.98 -9.67 -9.66
CA GLY A 83 9.34 -10.19 -10.88
C GLY A 83 8.28 -11.26 -10.63
N ASP A 84 7.92 -11.49 -9.36
CA ASP A 84 6.86 -12.44 -9.01
C ASP A 84 5.49 -11.77 -9.11
N ILE A 85 4.46 -12.58 -9.34
CA ILE A 85 3.10 -12.06 -9.50
C ILE A 85 2.53 -11.61 -8.17
N VAL A 86 2.01 -10.37 -8.14
CA VAL A 86 1.20 -9.84 -7.05
C VAL A 86 -0.16 -9.44 -7.60
N HIS A 87 -1.21 -9.64 -6.81
CA HIS A 87 -2.59 -9.43 -7.26
C HIS A 87 -3.07 -8.02 -6.95
N ILE A 88 -2.49 -7.07 -7.68
CA ILE A 88 -2.81 -5.64 -7.61
C ILE A 88 -3.08 -5.15 -9.02
N ASP A 89 -4.03 -4.24 -9.18
CA ASP A 89 -4.40 -3.67 -10.48
C ASP A 89 -3.18 -3.13 -11.24
N LEU A 90 -3.20 -3.33 -12.56
CA LEU A 90 -2.10 -2.91 -13.44
C LEU A 90 -1.94 -1.40 -13.58
N LYS A 91 -2.88 -0.61 -13.05
CA LYS A 91 -2.72 0.84 -12.95
C LYS A 91 -1.58 1.21 -11.99
N PHE A 92 -1.33 0.35 -11.01
CA PHE A 92 -0.17 0.52 -10.11
C PHE A 92 1.09 0.08 -10.85
N PRO A 93 2.21 0.82 -10.71
CA PRO A 93 3.45 0.46 -11.38
C PRO A 93 4.00 -0.89 -10.94
N GLU A 94 4.63 -1.61 -11.83
CA GLU A 94 5.33 -2.85 -11.51
C GLU A 94 6.54 -2.59 -10.61
N GLY A 95 7.03 -3.61 -9.94
CA GLY A 95 8.21 -3.49 -9.08
C GLY A 95 7.90 -3.14 -7.64
N CYS A 96 6.66 -3.31 -7.21
CA CYS A 96 6.23 -2.99 -5.83
C CYS A 96 6.63 -4.06 -4.82
N GLY A 97 6.40 -3.79 -3.54
CA GLY A 97 6.47 -4.81 -2.50
C GLY A 97 5.24 -5.72 -2.56
N PHE A 98 5.26 -6.79 -1.79
CA PHE A 98 4.14 -7.74 -1.74
C PHE A 98 3.45 -7.80 -0.38
N THR A 99 4.02 -7.19 0.65
CA THR A 99 3.45 -7.16 1.99
C THR A 99 3.39 -5.72 2.48
N TYR A 100 2.19 -5.26 2.83
CA TYR A 100 1.98 -3.89 3.29
C TYR A 100 1.52 -3.86 4.73
N TRP A 101 2.14 -2.98 5.53
CA TRP A 101 1.72 -2.71 6.89
C TRP A 101 0.34 -2.07 6.92
N CYS A 102 -0.48 -2.49 7.88
CA CYS A 102 -1.76 -1.87 8.19
C CYS A 102 -1.65 -1.04 9.47
N ASP A 103 -2.71 -0.30 9.82
CA ASP A 103 -2.69 0.61 10.97
C ASP A 103 -2.86 -0.08 12.32
N GLU A 104 -3.33 -1.33 12.34
CA GLU A 104 -3.65 -2.04 13.57
C GLU A 104 -2.39 -2.62 14.22
N GLU A 105 -2.20 -2.36 15.51
CA GLU A 105 -1.12 -2.97 16.28
C GLU A 105 -1.68 -3.80 17.43
N LYS A 106 -0.92 -4.81 17.84
CA LYS A 106 -1.28 -5.65 18.98
C LYS A 106 0.00 -6.11 19.69
N GLY A 107 0.29 -5.51 20.85
CA GLY A 107 1.52 -5.78 21.60
C GLY A 107 2.74 -5.43 20.79
N ILE A 108 3.67 -6.39 20.64
CA ILE A 108 4.90 -6.21 19.85
C ILE A 108 4.67 -6.41 18.35
N ASN A 109 3.45 -6.72 17.94
CA ASN A 109 3.11 -7.02 16.55
C ASN A 109 2.26 -5.92 15.95
N ALA A 110 2.21 -5.90 14.62
CA ALA A 110 1.28 -5.08 13.86
C ALA A 110 0.73 -5.90 12.70
N MET A 111 -0.43 -5.50 12.20
CA MET A 111 -1.09 -6.20 11.11
C MET A 111 -0.41 -5.88 9.78
N ALA A 112 -0.24 -6.90 8.95
CA ALA A 112 0.25 -6.75 7.59
C ALA A 112 -0.62 -7.57 6.65
N TYR A 113 -0.66 -7.16 5.38
CA TYR A 113 -1.44 -7.85 4.36
C TYR A 113 -0.53 -8.33 3.24
N ASN A 114 -0.68 -9.61 2.87
CA ASN A 114 0.15 -10.27 1.86
C ASN A 114 -0.60 -10.36 0.53
N PHE A 115 -0.04 -9.79 -0.52
CA PHE A 115 -0.68 -9.72 -1.85
C PHE A 115 -0.37 -10.93 -2.75
N TYR A 116 0.37 -11.91 -2.26
CA TYR A 116 0.47 -13.21 -2.92
C TYR A 116 -0.70 -14.11 -2.49
N SER A 117 -0.96 -14.14 -1.18
CA SER A 117 -1.86 -15.14 -0.57
C SER A 117 -3.24 -14.61 -0.19
N ASP A 118 -3.48 -13.31 -0.31
CA ASP A 118 -4.74 -12.66 0.13
C ASP A 118 -5.01 -12.93 1.60
N ARG A 119 -3.98 -12.73 2.45
CA ARG A 119 -4.10 -12.96 3.89
C ARG A 119 -3.50 -11.83 4.69
N ALA A 120 -4.20 -11.48 5.79
CA ALA A 120 -3.69 -10.58 6.82
C ALA A 120 -3.15 -11.41 7.98
N TYR A 121 -2.05 -10.96 8.57
CA TYR A 121 -1.46 -11.63 9.72
C TYR A 121 -0.65 -10.65 10.55
N LEU A 122 -0.44 -11.02 11.81
CA LEU A 122 0.35 -10.20 12.73
C LEU A 122 1.83 -10.51 12.53
N VAL A 123 2.61 -9.45 12.41
CA VAL A 123 4.07 -9.53 12.20
C VAL A 123 4.74 -8.66 13.26
N ARG A 124 5.89 -9.09 13.76
CA ARG A 124 6.65 -8.24 14.70
C ARG A 124 6.91 -6.88 14.08
N ARG A 125 6.63 -5.82 14.82
CA ARG A 125 6.75 -4.44 14.32
C ARG A 125 8.17 -4.08 13.87
N LYS A 126 9.19 -4.77 14.38
CA LYS A 126 10.60 -4.55 14.01
C LYS A 126 10.99 -5.18 12.69
N THR A 127 10.18 -6.08 12.16
CA THR A 127 10.46 -6.78 10.91
C THR A 127 10.53 -5.78 9.76
N LYS A 128 11.56 -5.87 8.94
CA LYS A 128 11.69 -5.04 7.72
C LYS A 128 12.34 -5.82 6.58
N ASP A 129 13.67 -5.96 6.57
CA ASP A 129 14.41 -6.59 5.47
C ASP A 129 14.13 -8.09 5.38
N ASP A 130 14.10 -8.76 6.50
CA ASP A 130 13.87 -10.21 6.59
C ASP A 130 12.45 -10.61 6.21
N GLY A 131 11.51 -9.68 6.23
CA GLY A 131 10.12 -9.92 5.82
C GLY A 131 9.73 -9.17 4.55
N PHE A 132 10.66 -8.44 3.92
CA PHE A 132 10.38 -7.60 2.75
C PHE A 132 9.18 -6.69 3.00
N MET A 133 9.19 -5.99 4.15
CA MET A 133 8.05 -5.21 4.60
C MET A 133 8.05 -3.82 3.97
N SER A 134 6.87 -3.37 3.55
CA SER A 134 6.67 -2.06 2.93
C SER A 134 5.32 -1.49 3.34
N CYS A 135 4.98 -0.32 2.84
CA CYS A 135 3.64 0.23 3.05
C CYS A 135 3.18 0.98 1.79
N ARG A 136 1.88 1.05 1.64
CA ARG A 136 1.25 1.89 0.62
C ARG A 136 0.20 2.72 1.34
N PRO A 137 0.53 3.97 1.66
CA PRO A 137 -0.42 4.86 2.34
C PRO A 137 -1.68 5.12 1.55
N VAL A 138 -2.74 5.43 2.25
CA VAL A 138 -4.08 5.64 1.72
C VAL A 138 -4.71 6.85 2.42
N ARG A 139 -5.70 7.44 1.80
CA ARG A 139 -6.57 8.43 2.43
C ARG A 139 -8.00 8.27 1.89
N SER A 140 -8.97 8.76 2.63
CA SER A 140 -10.34 8.78 2.14
C SER A 140 -10.48 9.86 1.05
N SER A 141 -11.08 9.50 -0.06
CA SER A 141 -11.24 10.46 -1.16
C SER A 141 -12.53 11.27 -1.04
#